data_5c104eec5117fe3250a0384ec23b5ba7
#
_entry.id   5c104eec5117fe3250a0384ec23b5ba7
#
_cell.length_a   1.000
_cell.length_b   1.000
_cell.length_c   1.000
_cell.angle_alpha   90.00
_cell.angle_beta   90.00
_cell.angle_gamma   90.00
#
_symmetry.space_group_name_H-M   'P 1'
#
loop_
_entity.id
_entity.type
_entity.pdbx_description
1 polymer ?
#
loop_
_entity_poly.entity_id
_entity_poly.type
_entity_poly.pdbx_seq_one_letter_code
_entity_poly.pdbx_strand_id
1 'polypeptide(L)'
;MKQFFLLIMLLSGVLMASSLPKSHTKTLDNGLEIVVIPMSNNSNVITTDIFYRVGSGNEVMGKSGIAHMLEHLNFKSTKNLKAGEFDEIVKGFGGVNNASTGFDYTHYYIKSSSDNLSKSLELFAELMQNLRLSDEEFQPERNVVLEERLWRT
;
A
#
# COMPACT_ATOMS: atom_id res chain seq x y z
N MET A 1 15.20 4.16 -47.60
CA MET A 1 13.84 4.14 -47.04
C MET A 1 13.75 3.36 -45.73
N LYS A 2 14.23 2.12 -45.64
CA LYS A 2 14.15 1.32 -44.37
C LYS A 2 14.84 1.98 -43.15
N GLN A 3 16.01 2.62 -43.35
CA GLN A 3 16.72 3.30 -42.25
C GLN A 3 16.00 4.58 -41.78
N PHE A 4 15.32 5.28 -42.68
CA PHE A 4 14.53 6.47 -42.32
C PHE A 4 13.29 6.13 -41.48
N PHE A 5 12.63 5.01 -41.77
CA PHE A 5 11.52 4.49 -40.97
C PHE A 5 11.96 4.04 -39.56
N LEU A 6 13.14 3.45 -39.43
CA LEU A 6 13.69 3.04 -38.14
C LEU A 6 13.99 4.25 -37.23
N LEU A 7 14.50 5.34 -37.84
CA LEU A 7 14.79 6.59 -37.10
C LEU A 7 13.53 7.27 -36.60
N ILE A 8 12.44 7.26 -37.38
CA ILE A 8 11.14 7.82 -36.99
C ILE A 8 10.52 6.98 -35.88
N MET A 9 10.62 5.66 -35.89
CA MET A 9 10.15 4.79 -34.82
C MET A 9 10.92 4.99 -33.50
N LEU A 10 12.23 5.23 -33.56
CA LEU A 10 13.03 5.56 -32.37
C LEU A 10 12.71 6.95 -31.82
N LEU A 11 12.42 7.94 -32.66
CA LEU A 11 12.06 9.29 -32.23
C LEU A 11 10.67 9.33 -31.60
N SER A 12 9.70 8.55 -32.10
CA SER A 12 8.36 8.47 -31.51
C SER A 12 8.36 7.77 -30.14
N GLY A 13 9.26 6.82 -29.89
CA GLY A 13 9.41 6.17 -28.58
C GLY A 13 9.92 7.12 -27.49
N VAL A 14 10.79 8.05 -27.84
CA VAL A 14 11.36 9.04 -26.89
C VAL A 14 10.33 10.12 -26.51
N LEU A 15 9.42 10.47 -27.41
CA LEU A 15 8.37 11.47 -27.17
C LEU A 15 7.26 10.97 -26.22
N MET A 16 7.04 9.65 -26.13
CA MET A 16 6.04 9.07 -25.24
C MET A 16 6.54 8.90 -23.79
N ALA A 17 7.85 8.93 -23.55
CA ALA A 17 8.42 8.76 -22.21
C ALA A 17 8.34 10.02 -21.32
N SER A 18 7.91 11.17 -21.88
CA SER A 18 7.87 12.45 -21.16
C SER A 18 6.53 12.80 -20.50
N SER A 19 5.57 11.87 -20.48
CA SER A 19 4.20 12.14 -19.98
C SER A 19 3.92 11.64 -18.55
N LEU A 20 4.93 11.23 -17.80
CA LEU A 20 4.73 10.88 -16.39
C LEU A 20 4.37 12.13 -15.58
N PRO A 21 3.34 12.05 -14.72
CA PRO A 21 2.96 13.16 -13.87
C PRO A 21 4.13 13.58 -12.98
N LYS A 22 4.33 14.89 -12.82
CA LYS A 22 5.39 15.42 -11.96
C LYS A 22 5.04 15.11 -10.50
N SER A 23 5.90 14.36 -9.82
CA SER A 23 5.78 14.11 -8.39
C SER A 23 6.35 15.27 -7.56
N HIS A 24 5.79 15.47 -6.37
CA HIS A 24 6.31 16.34 -5.32
C HIS A 24 6.70 15.48 -4.13
N THR A 25 7.92 15.66 -3.64
CA THR A 25 8.45 14.86 -2.53
C THR A 25 8.85 15.76 -1.37
N LYS A 26 8.56 15.32 -0.14
CA LYS A 26 8.98 15.97 1.10
C LYS A 26 9.33 14.90 2.13
N THR A 27 10.47 15.05 2.79
CA THR A 27 10.83 14.22 3.95
C THR A 27 10.53 14.99 5.23
N LEU A 28 9.86 14.34 6.17
CA LEU A 28 9.59 14.87 7.51
C LEU A 28 10.78 14.64 8.45
N ASP A 29 10.81 15.33 9.60
CA ASP A 29 11.90 15.24 10.57
C ASP A 29 12.09 13.83 11.16
N ASN A 30 11.03 13.03 11.19
CA ASN A 30 11.07 11.62 11.61
C ASN A 30 11.54 10.65 10.50
N GLY A 31 11.92 11.16 9.32
CA GLY A 31 12.36 10.37 8.17
C GLY A 31 11.25 9.84 7.26
N LEU A 32 9.97 10.13 7.55
CA LEU A 32 8.86 9.74 6.66
C LEU A 32 8.94 10.53 5.35
N GLU A 33 9.01 9.82 4.23
CA GLU A 33 8.99 10.39 2.89
C GLU A 33 7.55 10.48 2.38
N ILE A 34 7.11 11.68 2.04
CA ILE A 34 5.80 11.96 1.44
C ILE A 34 5.99 12.21 -0.04
N VAL A 35 5.26 11.47 -0.88
CA VAL A 35 5.23 11.64 -2.33
C VAL A 35 3.81 11.97 -2.77
N VAL A 36 3.63 13.10 -3.46
CA VAL A 36 2.34 13.51 -4.03
C VAL A 36 2.46 13.52 -5.54
N ILE A 37 1.56 12.80 -6.20
CA ILE A 37 1.47 12.70 -7.66
C ILE A 37 0.12 13.28 -8.10
N PRO A 38 0.08 14.55 -8.55
CA PRO A 38 -1.16 15.16 -9.03
C PRO A 38 -1.62 14.48 -10.33
N MET A 39 -2.86 14.03 -10.38
CA MET A 39 -3.46 13.42 -11.57
C MET A 39 -4.38 14.43 -12.26
N SER A 40 -4.04 14.85 -13.50
CA SER A 40 -4.80 15.83 -14.27
C SER A 40 -5.93 15.17 -15.09
N ASN A 41 -6.79 14.37 -14.42
CA ASN A 41 -7.82 13.57 -15.09
C ASN A 41 -9.25 13.94 -14.73
N ASN A 42 -9.48 15.09 -14.08
CA ASN A 42 -10.79 15.54 -13.58
C ASN A 42 -11.54 14.50 -12.72
N SER A 43 -10.85 13.50 -12.20
CA SER A 43 -11.39 12.51 -11.28
C SER A 43 -11.32 13.05 -9.85
N ASN A 44 -12.41 12.88 -9.09
CA ASN A 44 -12.42 13.17 -7.65
C ASN A 44 -11.99 11.95 -6.83
N VAL A 45 -11.26 11.01 -7.43
CA VAL A 45 -10.75 9.81 -6.77
C VAL A 45 -9.27 9.97 -6.46
N ILE A 46 -8.91 9.62 -5.24
CA ILE A 46 -7.52 9.54 -4.79
C ILE A 46 -7.19 8.13 -4.33
N THR A 47 -5.90 7.80 -4.36
CA THR A 47 -5.33 6.67 -3.63
C THR A 47 -4.37 7.24 -2.59
N THR A 48 -4.58 6.85 -1.34
CA THR A 48 -3.67 7.14 -0.22
C THR A 48 -2.92 5.85 0.06
N ASP A 49 -1.60 5.89 -0.04
CA ASP A 49 -0.74 4.71 -0.03
C ASP A 49 0.29 4.82 1.09
N ILE A 50 0.56 3.70 1.78
CA ILE A 50 1.68 3.54 2.72
C ILE A 50 2.58 2.42 2.22
N PHE A 51 3.86 2.72 2.07
CA PHE A 51 4.89 1.74 1.72
C PHE A 51 5.88 1.57 2.86
N TYR A 52 6.02 0.35 3.34
CA TYR A 52 7.15 -0.05 4.17
C TYR A 52 8.21 -0.70 3.28
N ARG A 53 9.44 -0.25 3.37
CA ARG A 53 10.58 -0.85 2.65
C ARG A 53 11.04 -2.13 3.35
N VAL A 54 10.09 -2.99 3.66
CA VAL A 54 10.27 -4.29 4.31
C VAL A 54 9.33 -5.30 3.66
N GLY A 55 9.86 -6.43 3.24
CA GLY A 55 9.11 -7.52 2.65
C GLY A 55 9.80 -8.85 2.91
N SER A 56 9.41 -9.90 2.20
CA SER A 56 9.93 -11.26 2.42
C SER A 56 11.45 -11.38 2.21
N GLY A 57 12.06 -10.50 1.41
CA GLY A 57 13.51 -10.45 1.20
C GLY A 57 14.32 -9.99 2.40
N ASN A 58 13.69 -9.32 3.37
CA ASN A 58 14.33 -8.85 4.60
C ASN A 58 14.26 -9.89 5.73
N GLU A 59 13.58 -11.01 5.53
CA GLU A 59 13.34 -12.03 6.55
C GLU A 59 14.53 -12.94 6.76
N VAL A 60 14.77 -13.31 8.01
CA VAL A 60 15.81 -14.27 8.36
C VAL A 60 15.39 -15.66 7.88
N MET A 61 16.33 -16.40 7.29
CA MET A 61 16.10 -17.77 6.84
C MET A 61 15.51 -18.64 7.98
N GLY A 62 14.44 -19.37 7.66
CA GLY A 62 13.68 -20.18 8.64
C GLY A 62 12.59 -19.43 9.40
N LYS A 63 12.45 -18.10 9.17
CA LYS A 63 11.39 -17.26 9.76
C LYS A 63 10.58 -16.53 8.69
N SER A 64 10.38 -17.17 7.53
CA SER A 64 9.65 -16.59 6.41
C SER A 64 8.16 -16.44 6.73
N GLY A 65 7.58 -15.33 6.25
CA GLY A 65 6.16 -15.01 6.39
C GLY A 65 5.84 -14.00 7.50
N ILE A 66 6.86 -13.44 8.19
CA ILE A 66 6.64 -12.44 9.24
C ILE A 66 6.04 -11.15 8.69
N ALA A 67 6.56 -10.67 7.54
CA ALA A 67 6.04 -9.46 6.90
C ALA A 67 4.59 -9.63 6.45
N HIS A 68 4.25 -10.78 5.84
CA HIS A 68 2.90 -11.13 5.43
C HIS A 68 1.95 -11.30 6.64
N MET A 69 2.42 -11.94 7.70
CA MET A 69 1.65 -12.05 8.95
C MET A 69 1.35 -10.66 9.53
N LEU A 70 2.33 -9.75 9.54
CA LEU A 70 2.12 -8.38 10.03
C LEU A 70 1.14 -7.62 9.14
N GLU A 71 1.14 -7.84 7.83
CA GLU A 71 0.14 -7.30 6.91
C GLU A 71 -1.28 -7.68 7.37
N HIS A 72 -1.54 -8.96 7.63
CA HIS A 72 -2.83 -9.45 8.13
C HIS A 72 -3.20 -8.83 9.47
N LEU A 73 -2.25 -8.76 10.39
CA LEU A 73 -2.49 -8.23 11.74
C LEU A 73 -2.76 -6.73 11.75
N ASN A 74 -2.30 -5.97 10.75
CA ASN A 74 -2.58 -4.54 10.63
C ASN A 74 -4.09 -4.25 10.49
N PHE A 75 -4.88 -5.18 9.97
CA PHE A 75 -6.34 -5.03 9.83
C PHE A 75 -7.12 -5.59 11.03
N LYS A 76 -6.42 -6.00 12.09
CA LYS A 76 -7.05 -6.44 13.35
C LYS A 76 -7.30 -5.23 14.26
N SER A 77 -7.17 -5.40 15.55
CA SER A 77 -7.44 -4.31 16.48
C SER A 77 -6.25 -3.37 16.66
N THR A 78 -6.58 -2.12 16.94
CA THR A 78 -5.65 -1.11 17.43
C THR A 78 -6.04 -0.71 18.86
N LYS A 79 -5.33 0.27 19.41
CA LYS A 79 -5.70 0.86 20.71
C LYS A 79 -7.11 1.47 20.68
N ASN A 80 -7.50 2.03 19.55
CA ASN A 80 -8.73 2.82 19.40
C ASN A 80 -9.78 2.18 18.50
N LEU A 81 -9.42 1.15 17.70
CA LEU A 81 -10.29 0.45 16.77
C LEU A 81 -10.37 -1.04 17.11
N LYS A 82 -11.56 -1.62 16.99
CA LYS A 82 -11.79 -3.07 17.07
C LYS A 82 -11.37 -3.74 15.74
N ALA A 83 -11.16 -5.05 15.79
CA ALA A 83 -10.92 -5.84 14.58
C ALA A 83 -12.08 -5.67 13.57
N GLY A 84 -11.75 -5.37 12.32
CA GLY A 84 -12.69 -5.11 11.23
C GLY A 84 -13.27 -3.68 11.19
N GLU A 85 -13.13 -2.88 12.25
CA GLU A 85 -13.68 -1.52 12.31
C GLU A 85 -13.00 -0.57 11.31
N PHE A 86 -11.71 -0.77 11.03
CA PHE A 86 -11.01 -0.04 9.98
C PHE A 86 -11.72 -0.20 8.62
N ASP A 87 -12.04 -1.42 8.23
CA ASP A 87 -12.72 -1.72 6.97
C ASP A 87 -14.13 -1.14 6.93
N GLU A 88 -14.84 -1.22 8.04
CA GLU A 88 -16.21 -0.65 8.17
C GLU A 88 -16.20 0.88 7.99
N ILE A 89 -15.22 1.57 8.57
CA ILE A 89 -15.06 3.02 8.43
C ILE A 89 -14.73 3.37 6.97
N VAL A 90 -13.79 2.64 6.33
CA VAL A 90 -13.43 2.88 4.93
C VAL A 90 -14.63 2.67 4.01
N LYS A 91 -15.38 1.59 4.19
CA LYS A 91 -16.65 1.33 3.46
C LYS A 91 -17.69 2.39 3.73
N GLY A 92 -17.79 2.89 4.97
CA GLY A 92 -18.75 3.90 5.39
C GLY A 92 -18.61 5.24 4.66
N PHE A 93 -17.41 5.60 4.20
CA PHE A 93 -17.21 6.77 3.37
C PHE A 93 -17.04 6.44 1.86
N GLY A 94 -17.45 5.23 1.44
CA GLY A 94 -17.43 4.80 0.04
C GLY A 94 -16.03 4.48 -0.49
N GLY A 95 -15.07 4.22 0.39
CA GLY A 95 -13.72 3.79 0.03
C GLY A 95 -13.58 2.28 -0.12
N VAL A 96 -12.46 1.88 -0.67
CA VAL A 96 -11.96 0.50 -0.67
C VAL A 96 -10.51 0.51 -0.22
N ASN A 97 -10.10 -0.50 0.52
CA ASN A 97 -8.73 -0.69 0.98
C ASN A 97 -8.23 -2.09 0.65
N ASN A 98 -6.94 -2.23 0.60
CA ASN A 98 -6.26 -3.52 0.51
C ASN A 98 -4.80 -3.36 0.90
N ALA A 99 -4.08 -4.48 0.99
CA ALA A 99 -2.65 -4.52 1.19
C ALA A 99 -1.99 -5.62 0.35
N SER A 100 -0.68 -5.59 0.30
CA SER A 100 0.13 -6.63 -0.33
C SER A 100 1.53 -6.64 0.23
N THR A 101 2.07 -7.83 0.46
CA THR A 101 3.47 -8.05 0.84
C THR A 101 4.23 -8.60 -0.36
N GLY A 102 5.23 -7.85 -0.81
CA GLY A 102 6.16 -8.26 -1.85
C GLY A 102 7.49 -8.73 -1.27
N PHE A 103 8.51 -8.84 -2.14
CA PHE A 103 9.87 -9.20 -1.75
C PHE A 103 10.57 -8.04 -1.02
N ASP A 104 10.45 -6.80 -1.53
CA ASP A 104 11.18 -5.63 -1.04
C ASP A 104 10.32 -4.66 -0.22
N TYR A 105 9.00 -4.80 -0.26
CA TYR A 105 8.09 -3.87 0.41
C TYR A 105 6.78 -4.52 0.84
N THR A 106 6.11 -3.90 1.80
CA THR A 106 4.71 -4.11 2.15
C THR A 106 3.95 -2.81 1.88
N HIS A 107 2.82 -2.92 1.18
CA HIS A 107 2.02 -1.81 0.69
C HIS A 107 0.60 -1.90 1.21
N TYR A 108 0.09 -0.78 1.71
CA TYR A 108 -1.30 -0.61 2.14
C TYR A 108 -1.91 0.57 1.38
N TYR A 109 -3.15 0.46 0.95
CA TYR A 109 -3.82 1.58 0.30
C TYR A 109 -5.28 1.73 0.68
N ILE A 110 -5.76 2.98 0.62
CA ILE A 110 -7.17 3.35 0.64
C ILE A 110 -7.45 4.15 -0.63
N LYS A 111 -8.41 3.70 -1.43
CA LYS A 111 -8.92 4.41 -2.60
C LYS A 111 -10.30 4.97 -2.28
N SER A 112 -10.47 6.29 -2.40
CA SER A 112 -11.71 6.99 -2.03
C SER A 112 -11.90 8.30 -2.80
N SER A 113 -12.97 9.04 -2.50
CA SER A 113 -13.09 10.45 -2.91
C SER A 113 -11.99 11.29 -2.24
N SER A 114 -11.51 12.32 -2.94
CA SER A 114 -10.51 13.28 -2.44
C SER A 114 -10.94 13.97 -1.13
N ASP A 115 -12.24 14.13 -0.90
CA ASP A 115 -12.79 14.72 0.32
C ASP A 115 -12.45 13.90 1.58
N ASN A 116 -12.10 12.61 1.40
CA ASN A 116 -11.76 11.69 2.49
C ASN A 116 -10.24 11.56 2.72
N LEU A 117 -9.39 12.40 2.11
CA LEU A 117 -7.94 12.33 2.28
C LEU A 117 -7.53 12.39 3.75
N SER A 118 -8.04 13.37 4.51
CA SER A 118 -7.71 13.54 5.94
C SER A 118 -8.06 12.28 6.73
N LYS A 119 -9.25 11.76 6.50
CA LYS A 119 -9.76 10.56 7.19
C LYS A 119 -8.94 9.31 6.85
N SER A 120 -8.50 9.18 5.60
CA SER A 120 -7.63 8.07 5.18
C SER A 120 -6.26 8.15 5.85
N LEU A 121 -5.69 9.36 5.97
CA LEU A 121 -4.41 9.59 6.67
C LEU A 121 -4.52 9.33 8.18
N GLU A 122 -5.63 9.72 8.82
CA GLU A 122 -5.90 9.45 10.24
C GLU A 122 -5.99 7.95 10.50
N LEU A 123 -6.68 7.20 9.64
CA LEU A 123 -6.80 5.75 9.73
C LEU A 123 -5.43 5.06 9.59
N PHE A 124 -4.60 5.49 8.63
CA PHE A 124 -3.25 4.95 8.50
C PHE A 124 -2.35 5.31 9.69
N ALA A 125 -2.46 6.53 10.22
CA ALA A 125 -1.73 6.91 11.42
C ALA A 125 -2.12 6.04 12.62
N GLU A 126 -3.39 5.66 12.74
CA GLU A 126 -3.86 4.72 13.76
C GLU A 126 -3.22 3.34 13.61
N LEU A 127 -3.23 2.76 12.41
CA LEU A 127 -2.57 1.48 12.14
C LEU A 127 -1.07 1.52 12.43
N MET A 128 -0.39 2.60 12.06
CA MET A 128 1.06 2.72 12.19
C MET A 128 1.54 2.93 13.62
N GLN A 129 0.71 3.49 14.51
CA GLN A 129 1.12 3.92 15.85
C GLN A 129 0.48 3.11 16.97
N ASN A 130 -0.69 2.55 16.75
CA ASN A 130 -1.54 2.02 17.81
C ASN A 130 -1.93 0.55 17.63
N LEU A 131 -1.26 -0.16 16.72
CA LEU A 131 -1.54 -1.56 16.44
C LEU A 131 -1.45 -2.41 17.71
N ARG A 132 -2.44 -3.26 17.95
CA ARG A 132 -2.43 -4.31 18.96
C ARG A 132 -1.98 -5.61 18.33
N LEU A 133 -0.97 -6.25 18.95
CA LEU A 133 -0.51 -7.57 18.55
C LEU A 133 -0.82 -8.52 19.71
N SER A 134 -2.06 -9.00 19.77
CA SER A 134 -2.49 -9.93 20.82
C SER A 134 -2.44 -11.39 20.34
N ASP A 135 -2.22 -12.32 21.27
CA ASP A 135 -2.23 -13.75 20.95
C ASP A 135 -3.61 -14.23 20.48
N GLU A 136 -4.69 -13.61 20.98
CA GLU A 136 -6.07 -13.94 20.61
C GLU A 136 -6.35 -13.64 19.14
N GLU A 137 -5.72 -12.62 18.58
CA GLU A 137 -5.85 -12.26 17.15
C GLU A 137 -4.79 -12.97 16.29
N PHE A 138 -3.59 -13.18 16.84
CA PHE A 138 -2.49 -13.83 16.13
C PHE A 138 -2.79 -15.30 15.82
N GLN A 139 -3.30 -16.08 16.79
CA GLN A 139 -3.44 -17.53 16.61
C GLN A 139 -4.45 -17.90 15.51
N PRO A 140 -5.66 -17.28 15.44
CA PRO A 140 -6.56 -17.51 14.31
C PRO A 140 -5.95 -17.10 12.97
N GLU A 141 -5.31 -15.93 12.93
CA GLU A 141 -4.75 -15.39 11.71
C GLU A 141 -3.57 -16.20 11.17
N ARG A 142 -2.78 -16.78 12.06
CA ARG A 142 -1.74 -17.72 11.67
C ARG A 142 -2.28 -18.90 10.86
N ASN A 143 -3.47 -19.40 11.21
CA ASN A 143 -4.10 -20.49 10.45
C ASN A 143 -4.53 -20.00 9.07
N VAL A 144 -5.06 -18.79 8.94
CA VAL A 144 -5.42 -18.18 7.64
C VAL A 144 -4.17 -18.08 6.74
N VAL A 145 -3.08 -17.55 7.24
CA VAL A 145 -1.82 -17.42 6.48
C VAL A 145 -1.26 -18.80 6.09
N LEU A 146 -1.39 -19.83 6.93
CA LEU A 146 -1.01 -21.19 6.59
C LEU A 146 -1.86 -21.78 5.48
N GLU A 147 -3.17 -21.55 5.47
CA GLU A 147 -4.09 -21.97 4.40
C GLU A 147 -3.74 -21.27 3.08
N GLU A 148 -3.49 -19.97 3.09
CA GLU A 148 -3.07 -19.22 1.90
C GLU A 148 -1.78 -19.78 1.30
N ARG A 149 -0.83 -20.16 2.13
CA ARG A 149 0.41 -20.80 1.69
C ARG A 149 0.13 -22.10 0.94
N LEU A 150 -0.80 -22.93 1.44
CA LEU A 150 -1.18 -24.19 0.79
C LEU A 150 -1.84 -23.97 -0.57
N TRP A 151 -2.54 -22.85 -0.76
CA TRP A 151 -3.21 -22.54 -2.04
C TRP A 151 -2.25 -22.00 -3.11
N ARG A 152 -1.09 -21.47 -2.69
CA ARG A 152 -0.08 -20.88 -3.58
C ARG A 152 1.06 -21.84 -3.95
N THR A 153 1.13 -23.03 -3.35
CA THR A 153 2.13 -24.08 -3.63
C THR A 153 1.49 -25.27 -4.33
#